data_ac7b186dcc2ce0b317e4db28491b45eb
#
_entry.id   ac7b186dcc2ce0b317e4db28491b45eb
#
_cell.length_a   1.000
_cell.length_b   1.000
_cell.length_c   1.000
_cell.angle_alpha   90.00
_cell.angle_beta   90.00
_cell.angle_gamma   90.00
#
_symmetry.space_group_name_H-M   'P 1'
#
loop_
_entity.id
_entity.type
_entity.pdbx_description
1 polymer ?
#
loop_
_entity_poly.entity_id
_entity_poly.type
_entity_poly.pdbx_seq_one_letter_code
_entity_poly.pdbx_strand_id
1 'polypeptide(L)'
;MMLNDRIQNLNALQHVLRKAEEYLGTLPPETPCAEFEHRFQEIGLERGWGDTAQRVLEMIQLLLDLLEAPDPCTLEKFLGRIPMVFNVVILTPHGYFAQDDVLGYPDTGGQVVYILDQVRALENEMLLRIKQQGLNITPRILIITRLLPDAVGTTCGQRLEKVYGTEYSDILRVPFRTEKGIVRKWISRFEVWPYLETYTEDVAHEISKELQGKPDLIIGNYSDGNIVASLLAHKLGVTQCTIAHALEKTKYPDSDIYWKKLEDKYHFSCQFTADLFAMNHTDFIITSTFQEIAGSKDTVGQYESHTAFTLPGLYRVVHGID
;
A
#
# COMPACT_ATOMS: atom_id res chain seq x y z
N MET A 1 14.97 10.03 12.46
CA MET A 1 14.52 10.02 13.87
C MET A 1 14.32 11.47 14.28
N MET A 2 13.20 11.81 14.92
CA MET A 2 12.87 13.21 15.27
C MET A 2 13.64 13.76 16.48
N LEU A 3 14.38 12.88 17.18
CA LEU A 3 15.17 13.19 18.37
C LEU A 3 16.59 12.69 18.19
N ASN A 4 17.58 13.38 18.79
CA ASN A 4 18.95 12.91 18.83
C ASN A 4 19.39 12.50 20.25
N ASP A 5 20.62 12.05 20.40
CA ASP A 5 21.15 11.45 21.64
C ASP A 5 21.25 12.43 22.84
N ARG A 6 20.93 13.70 22.66
CA ARG A 6 20.90 14.67 23.76
C ARG A 6 19.67 14.50 24.65
N ILE A 7 18.60 13.88 24.12
CA ILE A 7 17.38 13.61 24.87
C ILE A 7 17.37 12.15 25.29
N GLN A 8 17.68 11.89 26.56
CA GLN A 8 17.85 10.54 27.10
C GLN A 8 16.68 10.06 27.97
N ASN A 9 15.75 10.93 28.36
CA ASN A 9 14.62 10.57 29.19
C ASN A 9 13.43 11.52 28.97
N LEU A 10 12.26 11.12 29.48
CA LEU A 10 11.00 11.87 29.31
C LEU A 10 11.05 13.27 29.91
N ASN A 11 11.70 13.46 31.06
CA ASN A 11 11.79 14.78 31.69
C ASN A 11 12.62 15.74 30.84
N ALA A 12 13.73 15.25 30.26
CA ALA A 12 14.55 16.03 29.34
C ALA A 12 13.75 16.38 28.06
N LEU A 13 12.98 15.42 27.53
CA LEU A 13 12.10 15.65 26.39
C LEU A 13 11.06 16.75 26.69
N GLN A 14 10.30 16.64 27.78
CA GLN A 14 9.31 17.63 28.17
C GLN A 14 9.92 19.04 28.31
N HIS A 15 11.09 19.11 28.95
CA HIS A 15 11.79 20.39 29.12
C HIS A 15 12.21 21.02 27.78
N VAL A 16 12.73 20.21 26.86
CA VAL A 16 13.12 20.65 25.50
C VAL A 16 11.90 21.08 24.70
N LEU A 17 10.81 20.29 24.74
CA LEU A 17 9.58 20.64 24.02
C LEU A 17 8.98 21.96 24.49
N ARG A 18 8.95 22.23 25.82
CA ARG A 18 8.47 23.53 26.34
C ARG A 18 9.34 24.70 25.90
N LYS A 19 10.65 24.54 25.90
CA LYS A 19 11.57 25.58 25.38
C LYS A 19 11.35 25.84 23.89
N ALA A 20 11.13 24.77 23.11
CA ALA A 20 10.84 24.89 21.69
C ALA A 20 9.50 25.57 21.44
N GLU A 21 8.46 25.25 22.23
CA GLU A 21 7.15 25.89 22.18
C GLU A 21 7.24 27.40 22.45
N GLU A 22 7.93 27.79 23.54
CA GLU A 22 8.14 29.22 23.87
C GLU A 22 8.85 29.97 22.73
N TYR A 23 9.91 29.36 22.17
CA TYR A 23 10.66 29.95 21.08
C TYR A 23 9.81 30.11 19.81
N LEU A 24 9.09 29.06 19.40
CA LEU A 24 8.22 29.08 18.22
C LEU A 24 7.09 30.13 18.36
N GLY A 25 6.57 30.32 19.57
CA GLY A 25 5.60 31.36 19.85
C GLY A 25 6.09 32.81 19.57
N THR A 26 7.39 32.99 19.45
CA THR A 26 7.98 34.30 19.08
C THR A 26 8.16 34.50 17.57
N LEU A 27 8.02 33.43 16.77
CA LEU A 27 8.21 33.47 15.33
C LEU A 27 6.90 33.67 14.57
N PRO A 28 6.94 34.28 13.38
CA PRO A 28 5.80 34.28 12.49
C PRO A 28 5.38 32.85 12.14
N PRO A 29 4.08 32.51 12.07
CA PRO A 29 3.59 31.18 11.84
C PRO A 29 4.17 30.46 10.58
N GLU A 30 4.37 31.26 9.51
CA GLU A 30 4.86 30.77 8.20
C GLU A 30 6.39 30.69 8.12
N THR A 31 7.13 30.95 9.20
CA THR A 31 8.60 30.85 9.19
C THR A 31 9.02 29.44 8.81
N PRO A 32 9.81 29.25 7.73
CA PRO A 32 10.27 27.94 7.30
C PRO A 32 11.13 27.25 8.38
N CYS A 33 10.97 25.96 8.56
CA CYS A 33 11.75 25.16 9.52
C CYS A 33 13.27 25.30 9.32
N ALA A 34 13.72 25.46 8.08
CA ALA A 34 15.13 25.64 7.75
C ALA A 34 15.79 26.86 8.44
N GLU A 35 15.04 27.89 8.82
CA GLU A 35 15.57 29.07 9.49
C GLU A 35 15.92 28.83 10.97
N PHE A 36 15.28 27.85 11.60
CA PHE A 36 15.49 27.54 13.02
C PHE A 36 15.96 26.10 13.29
N GLU A 37 16.10 25.28 12.27
CA GLU A 37 16.52 23.88 12.37
C GLU A 37 17.81 23.71 13.19
N HIS A 38 18.82 24.51 12.93
CA HIS A 38 20.10 24.43 13.65
C HIS A 38 19.91 24.58 15.16
N ARG A 39 19.05 25.53 15.56
CA ARG A 39 18.75 25.77 16.97
C ARG A 39 18.02 24.62 17.63
N PHE A 40 17.16 23.93 16.86
CA PHE A 40 16.46 22.74 17.30
C PHE A 40 17.42 21.56 17.49
N GLN A 41 18.34 21.35 16.56
CA GLN A 41 19.36 20.32 16.68
C GLN A 41 20.26 20.50 17.91
N GLU A 42 20.57 21.74 18.27
CA GLU A 42 21.34 22.04 19.50
C GLU A 42 20.63 21.61 20.79
N ILE A 43 19.30 21.63 20.81
CA ILE A 43 18.53 21.19 21.97
C ILE A 43 18.06 19.73 21.89
N GLY A 44 18.34 19.03 20.79
CA GLY A 44 18.04 17.60 20.65
C GLY A 44 16.88 17.25 19.74
N LEU A 45 16.29 18.25 19.04
CA LEU A 45 15.17 18.03 18.09
C LEU A 45 15.71 17.97 16.66
N GLU A 46 15.49 16.88 15.97
CA GLU A 46 15.86 16.69 14.58
C GLU A 46 14.69 17.02 13.65
N ARG A 47 14.87 16.86 12.32
CA ARG A 47 13.81 17.06 11.32
C ARG A 47 12.63 16.11 11.55
N GLY A 48 11.46 16.51 11.06
CA GLY A 48 10.27 15.67 11.08
C GLY A 48 9.14 16.19 11.95
N TRP A 49 9.26 17.40 12.48
CA TRP A 49 8.19 18.05 13.28
C TRP A 49 7.24 18.91 12.44
N GLY A 50 7.69 19.40 11.29
CA GLY A 50 6.92 20.27 10.40
C GLY A 50 7.82 21.07 9.47
N ASP A 51 7.25 21.64 8.42
CA ASP A 51 7.93 22.51 7.45
C ASP A 51 7.88 24.00 7.83
N THR A 52 6.94 24.40 8.69
CA THR A 52 6.77 25.78 9.18
C THR A 52 6.74 25.84 10.71
N ALA A 53 7.00 27.00 11.28
CA ALA A 53 6.94 27.23 12.72
C ALA A 53 5.60 26.84 13.33
N GLN A 54 4.48 27.14 12.66
CA GLN A 54 3.15 26.77 13.12
C GLN A 54 2.96 25.25 13.17
N ARG A 55 3.36 24.51 12.11
CA ARG A 55 3.21 23.05 12.09
C ARG A 55 4.09 22.34 13.11
N VAL A 56 5.30 22.86 13.29
CA VAL A 56 6.20 22.35 14.34
C VAL A 56 5.61 22.61 15.72
N LEU A 57 5.07 23.80 15.96
CA LEU A 57 4.41 24.17 17.22
C LEU A 57 3.22 23.23 17.54
N GLU A 58 2.32 23.05 16.57
CA GLU A 58 1.17 22.17 16.71
C GLU A 58 1.58 20.70 17.02
N MET A 59 2.64 20.22 16.39
CA MET A 59 3.16 18.88 16.60
C MET A 59 3.77 18.72 18.00
N ILE A 60 4.51 19.74 18.47
CA ILE A 60 5.07 19.78 19.82
C ILE A 60 3.96 19.83 20.87
N GLN A 61 2.91 20.64 20.66
CA GLN A 61 1.77 20.73 21.55
C GLN A 61 1.03 19.40 21.68
N LEU A 62 0.78 18.70 20.56
CA LEU A 62 0.20 17.34 20.59
C LEU A 62 1.02 16.37 21.44
N LEU A 63 2.35 16.43 21.32
CA LEU A 63 3.22 15.55 22.13
C LEU A 63 3.25 15.95 23.60
N LEU A 64 3.26 17.25 23.91
CA LEU A 64 3.17 17.73 25.28
C LEU A 64 1.86 17.30 25.94
N ASP A 65 0.73 17.45 25.24
CA ASP A 65 -0.59 17.00 25.73
C ASP A 65 -0.57 15.49 26.02
N LEU A 66 0.02 14.69 25.12
CA LEU A 66 0.16 13.24 25.32
C LEU A 66 1.02 12.87 26.54
N LEU A 67 2.08 13.64 26.80
CA LEU A 67 2.98 13.41 27.93
C LEU A 67 2.35 13.84 29.28
N GLU A 68 1.42 14.79 29.25
CA GLU A 68 0.70 15.26 30.44
C GLU A 68 -0.56 14.44 30.75
N ALA A 69 -1.37 14.16 29.71
CA ALA A 69 -2.63 13.44 29.84
C ALA A 69 -2.86 12.54 28.62
N PRO A 70 -2.27 11.33 28.60
CA PRO A 70 -2.38 10.42 27.47
C PRO A 70 -3.84 10.06 27.16
N ASP A 71 -4.25 10.27 25.91
CA ASP A 71 -5.53 9.83 25.38
C ASP A 71 -5.40 9.26 23.95
N PRO A 72 -6.24 8.27 23.58
CA PRO A 72 -6.15 7.62 22.28
C PRO A 72 -6.35 8.56 21.08
N CYS A 73 -7.23 9.55 21.18
CA CYS A 73 -7.53 10.46 20.08
C CYS A 73 -6.35 11.40 19.80
N THR A 74 -5.70 11.91 20.83
CA THR A 74 -4.50 12.77 20.70
C THR A 74 -3.32 11.95 20.18
N LEU A 75 -3.17 10.69 20.64
CA LEU A 75 -2.17 9.76 20.12
C LEU A 75 -2.36 9.49 18.64
N GLU A 76 -3.59 9.21 18.22
CA GLU A 76 -3.91 8.96 16.81
C GLU A 76 -3.60 10.20 15.94
N LYS A 77 -3.97 11.40 16.40
CA LYS A 77 -3.66 12.67 15.72
C LYS A 77 -2.15 12.91 15.61
N PHE A 78 -1.40 12.62 16.66
CA PHE A 78 0.05 12.77 16.67
C PHE A 78 0.71 11.79 15.69
N LEU A 79 0.41 10.49 15.80
CA LEU A 79 0.95 9.44 14.93
C LEU A 79 0.53 9.63 13.48
N GLY A 80 -0.70 10.06 13.22
CA GLY A 80 -1.21 10.30 11.87
C GLY A 80 -0.52 11.45 11.12
N ARG A 81 0.20 12.33 11.83
CA ARG A 81 1.03 13.38 11.20
C ARG A 81 2.42 12.90 10.80
N ILE A 82 2.90 11.79 11.38
CA ILE A 82 4.24 11.27 11.10
C ILE A 82 4.15 10.31 9.91
N PRO A 83 4.72 10.64 8.75
CA PRO A 83 4.78 9.69 7.63
C PRO A 83 5.72 8.55 8.01
N MET A 84 5.23 7.32 7.89
CA MET A 84 5.99 6.10 8.18
C MET A 84 6.10 5.18 6.96
N VAL A 85 5.38 5.50 5.88
CA VAL A 85 5.35 4.71 4.65
C VAL A 85 6.02 5.51 3.55
N PHE A 86 7.16 5.04 3.08
CA PHE A 86 7.97 5.66 2.02
C PHE A 86 8.14 4.76 0.82
N ASN A 87 8.07 3.44 1.01
CA ASN A 87 8.24 2.43 -0.02
C ASN A 87 6.98 1.56 -0.08
N VAL A 88 6.23 1.64 -1.18
CA VAL A 88 5.00 0.90 -1.39
C VAL A 88 5.17 -0.07 -2.56
N VAL A 89 4.70 -1.29 -2.38
CA VAL A 89 4.62 -2.31 -3.43
C VAL A 89 3.17 -2.65 -3.68
N ILE A 90 2.74 -2.62 -4.93
CA ILE A 90 1.38 -2.95 -5.35
C ILE A 90 1.43 -4.16 -6.28
N LEU A 91 0.71 -5.22 -5.95
CA LEU A 91 0.76 -6.50 -6.65
C LEU A 91 -0.49 -6.74 -7.50
N THR A 92 -0.28 -7.07 -8.76
CA THR A 92 -1.31 -7.43 -9.74
C THR A 92 -0.73 -8.35 -10.83
N PRO A 93 -0.54 -9.66 -10.57
CA PRO A 93 0.24 -10.54 -11.44
C PRO A 93 -0.49 -11.04 -12.69
N HIS A 94 -1.81 -11.03 -12.75
CA HIS A 94 -2.54 -11.53 -13.92
C HIS A 94 -2.76 -10.46 -14.99
N GLY A 95 -3.07 -10.91 -16.20
CA GLY A 95 -3.48 -10.06 -17.32
C GLY A 95 -2.35 -9.29 -17.99
N TYR A 96 -2.75 -8.38 -18.86
CA TYR A 96 -1.87 -7.40 -19.46
C TYR A 96 -1.91 -6.13 -18.63
N PHE A 97 -0.78 -5.72 -18.08
CA PHE A 97 -0.70 -4.49 -17.31
C PHE A 97 0.31 -3.52 -17.92
N ALA A 98 -0.21 -2.48 -18.55
CA ALA A 98 0.53 -1.36 -19.10
C ALA A 98 -0.33 -0.09 -19.09
N GLN A 99 0.27 1.06 -19.40
CA GLN A 99 -0.43 2.34 -19.38
C GLN A 99 -1.21 2.58 -20.67
N ASP A 100 -0.70 2.08 -21.79
CA ASP A 100 -1.30 2.25 -23.10
C ASP A 100 -1.56 0.88 -23.76
N ASP A 101 -2.50 0.85 -24.71
CA ASP A 101 -2.77 -0.25 -25.64
C ASP A 101 -3.09 -1.62 -25.00
N VAL A 102 -3.57 -1.65 -23.74
CA VAL A 102 -3.95 -2.91 -23.07
C VAL A 102 -5.45 -3.06 -22.85
N LEU A 103 -6.22 -1.98 -22.89
CA LEU A 103 -7.67 -2.05 -22.70
C LEU A 103 -8.30 -2.86 -23.83
N GLY A 104 -9.06 -3.90 -23.46
CA GLY A 104 -9.66 -4.84 -24.40
C GLY A 104 -8.90 -6.16 -24.57
N TYR A 105 -7.66 -6.26 -24.05
CA TYR A 105 -6.99 -7.55 -23.92
C TYR A 105 -7.59 -8.40 -22.81
N PRO A 106 -7.40 -9.75 -22.85
CA PRO A 106 -7.90 -10.63 -21.79
C PRO A 106 -7.36 -10.27 -20.41
N ASP A 107 -8.22 -10.40 -19.41
CA ASP A 107 -7.89 -10.14 -17.98
C ASP A 107 -7.35 -8.72 -17.72
N THR A 108 -7.74 -7.76 -18.56
CA THR A 108 -7.49 -6.32 -18.35
C THR A 108 -8.83 -5.59 -18.23
N GLY A 109 -8.84 -4.49 -17.52
CA GLY A 109 -10.07 -3.70 -17.35
C GLY A 109 -9.89 -2.58 -16.34
N GLY A 110 -10.96 -2.27 -15.61
CA GLY A 110 -10.98 -1.20 -14.61
C GLY A 110 -9.88 -1.29 -13.55
N GLN A 111 -9.38 -2.49 -13.25
CA GLN A 111 -8.29 -2.68 -12.29
C GLN A 111 -6.98 -1.98 -12.73
N VAL A 112 -6.65 -2.00 -14.02
CA VAL A 112 -5.44 -1.34 -14.53
C VAL A 112 -5.53 0.18 -14.32
N VAL A 113 -6.67 0.77 -14.72
CA VAL A 113 -6.93 2.21 -14.54
C VAL A 113 -6.93 2.57 -13.06
N TYR A 114 -7.65 1.79 -12.24
CA TYR A 114 -7.71 2.00 -10.79
C TYR A 114 -6.33 2.02 -10.14
N ILE A 115 -5.46 1.05 -10.45
CA ILE A 115 -4.13 0.97 -9.86
C ILE A 115 -3.24 2.13 -10.32
N LEU A 116 -3.30 2.52 -11.59
CA LEU A 116 -2.52 3.65 -12.10
C LEU A 116 -2.94 4.97 -11.44
N ASP A 117 -4.24 5.20 -11.27
CA ASP A 117 -4.75 6.39 -10.58
C ASP A 117 -4.43 6.36 -9.08
N GLN A 118 -4.54 5.19 -8.45
CA GLN A 118 -4.13 4.98 -7.06
C GLN A 118 -2.66 5.35 -6.85
N VAL A 119 -1.77 4.93 -7.75
CA VAL A 119 -0.33 5.22 -7.66
C VAL A 119 -0.05 6.71 -7.77
N ARG A 120 -0.69 7.40 -8.72
CA ARG A 120 -0.55 8.85 -8.88
C ARG A 120 -1.02 9.61 -7.63
N ALA A 121 -2.17 9.22 -7.09
CA ALA A 121 -2.72 9.82 -5.88
C ALA A 121 -1.84 9.55 -4.65
N LEU A 122 -1.35 8.31 -4.49
CA LEU A 122 -0.46 7.92 -3.40
C LEU A 122 0.87 8.68 -3.45
N GLU A 123 1.51 8.77 -4.61
CA GLU A 123 2.77 9.50 -4.73
C GLU A 123 2.60 10.98 -4.38
N ASN A 124 1.55 11.61 -4.89
CA ASN A 124 1.25 13.02 -4.58
C ASN A 124 1.02 13.23 -3.08
N GLU A 125 0.25 12.35 -2.43
CA GLU A 125 -0.01 12.44 -0.99
C GLU A 125 1.25 12.18 -0.16
N MET A 126 2.06 11.18 -0.55
CA MET A 126 3.33 10.90 0.12
C MET A 126 4.29 12.09 0.04
N LEU A 127 4.45 12.69 -1.14
CA LEU A 127 5.28 13.87 -1.34
C LEU A 127 4.77 15.07 -0.52
N LEU A 128 3.46 15.27 -0.50
CA LEU A 128 2.84 16.32 0.30
C LEU A 128 3.14 16.14 1.80
N ARG A 129 2.93 14.93 2.34
CA ARG A 129 3.17 14.61 3.75
C ARG A 129 4.65 14.72 4.13
N ILE A 130 5.54 14.21 3.29
CA ILE A 130 6.99 14.31 3.47
C ILE A 130 7.40 15.77 3.57
N LYS A 131 6.92 16.61 2.63
CA LYS A 131 7.18 18.06 2.63
C LYS A 131 6.61 18.73 3.89
N GLN A 132 5.34 18.49 4.19
CA GLN A 132 4.65 19.09 5.34
C GLN A 132 5.30 18.74 6.67
N GLN A 133 5.94 17.58 6.75
CA GLN A 133 6.67 17.15 7.95
C GLN A 133 8.14 17.61 7.96
N GLY A 134 8.56 18.39 6.97
CA GLY A 134 9.93 18.91 6.88
C GLY A 134 10.99 17.81 6.70
N LEU A 135 10.61 16.70 6.06
CA LEU A 135 11.51 15.58 5.80
C LEU A 135 12.15 15.72 4.42
N ASN A 136 13.36 15.18 4.29
CA ASN A 136 14.08 15.07 3.02
C ASN A 136 14.26 13.60 2.66
N ILE A 137 13.14 12.95 2.31
CA ILE A 137 13.07 11.53 1.96
C ILE A 137 12.41 11.42 0.59
N THR A 138 12.91 10.54 -0.26
CA THR A 138 12.33 10.23 -1.56
C THR A 138 11.43 9.01 -1.42
N PRO A 139 10.12 9.10 -1.71
CA PRO A 139 9.24 7.94 -1.71
C PRO A 139 9.52 7.05 -2.92
N ARG A 140 9.10 5.79 -2.87
CA ARG A 140 9.18 4.85 -3.99
C ARG A 140 7.92 4.00 -4.06
N ILE A 141 7.31 3.90 -5.23
CA ILE A 141 6.16 3.02 -5.47
C ILE A 141 6.50 2.07 -6.62
N LEU A 142 6.35 0.77 -6.40
CA LEU A 142 6.53 -0.25 -7.42
C LEU A 142 5.22 -0.99 -7.66
N ILE A 143 4.72 -0.93 -8.89
CA ILE A 143 3.65 -1.82 -9.34
C ILE A 143 4.31 -3.09 -9.85
N ILE A 144 4.05 -4.21 -9.19
CA ILE A 144 4.58 -5.51 -9.57
C ILE A 144 3.53 -6.26 -10.37
N THR A 145 3.87 -6.60 -11.60
CA THR A 145 3.01 -7.35 -12.50
C THR A 145 3.82 -8.39 -13.26
N ARG A 146 3.14 -9.13 -14.11
CA ARG A 146 3.75 -10.20 -14.87
C ARG A 146 4.46 -9.69 -16.12
N LEU A 147 5.67 -10.17 -16.38
CA LEU A 147 6.40 -9.95 -17.63
C LEU A 147 5.82 -10.85 -18.72
N LEU A 148 5.48 -10.26 -19.88
CA LEU A 148 4.96 -10.94 -21.05
C LEU A 148 5.89 -10.65 -22.27
N PRO A 149 7.01 -11.37 -22.43
CA PRO A 149 7.99 -11.05 -23.48
C PRO A 149 7.45 -11.07 -24.91
N ASP A 150 6.42 -11.87 -25.16
CA ASP A 150 5.83 -12.05 -26.48
C ASP A 150 4.57 -11.19 -26.71
N ALA A 151 4.29 -10.22 -25.82
CA ALA A 151 3.16 -9.30 -25.98
C ALA A 151 3.51 -8.21 -27.01
N VAL A 152 3.02 -8.37 -28.22
CA VAL A 152 3.24 -7.43 -29.33
C VAL A 152 2.30 -6.24 -29.20
N GLY A 153 2.79 -5.03 -29.51
CA GLY A 153 1.99 -3.80 -29.48
C GLY A 153 1.72 -3.23 -28.09
N THR A 154 2.39 -3.74 -27.06
CA THR A 154 2.28 -3.26 -25.68
C THR A 154 3.65 -3.14 -25.03
N THR A 155 3.75 -2.44 -23.89
CA THR A 155 4.96 -2.38 -23.07
C THR A 155 5.10 -3.56 -22.09
N CYS A 156 4.19 -4.54 -22.11
CA CYS A 156 4.18 -5.69 -21.19
C CYS A 156 5.41 -6.60 -21.26
N GLY A 157 6.19 -6.49 -22.34
CA GLY A 157 7.49 -7.16 -22.51
C GLY A 157 8.68 -6.41 -21.91
N GLN A 158 8.51 -5.19 -21.43
CA GLN A 158 9.57 -4.39 -20.81
C GLN A 158 9.63 -4.69 -19.31
N ARG A 159 10.84 -4.90 -18.76
CA ARG A 159 11.00 -5.21 -17.33
C ARG A 159 10.60 -4.04 -16.44
N LEU A 160 11.01 -2.83 -16.78
CA LEU A 160 10.77 -1.63 -15.98
C LEU A 160 10.19 -0.52 -16.86
N GLU A 161 9.15 0.15 -16.36
CA GLU A 161 8.46 1.23 -17.06
C GLU A 161 8.06 2.32 -16.05
N LYS A 162 8.38 3.59 -16.35
CA LYS A 162 7.98 4.72 -15.52
C LYS A 162 6.46 4.94 -15.60
N VAL A 163 5.80 5.16 -14.47
CA VAL A 163 4.38 5.52 -14.46
C VAL A 163 4.20 6.97 -14.89
N TYR A 164 3.34 7.21 -15.88
CA TYR A 164 3.07 8.56 -16.39
C TYR A 164 2.45 9.45 -15.31
N GLY A 165 2.95 10.69 -15.25
CA GLY A 165 2.48 11.67 -14.26
C GLY A 165 3.06 11.45 -12.86
N THR A 166 4.09 10.61 -12.72
CA THR A 166 4.81 10.38 -11.46
C THR A 166 6.32 10.58 -11.64
N GLU A 167 7.01 10.84 -10.54
CA GLU A 167 8.47 10.96 -10.51
C GLU A 167 9.15 9.73 -9.89
N TYR A 168 8.49 9.11 -8.91
CA TYR A 168 9.07 8.05 -8.06
C TYR A 168 8.34 6.70 -8.16
N SER A 169 7.49 6.53 -9.18
CA SER A 169 6.70 5.31 -9.35
C SER A 169 7.05 4.59 -10.65
N ASP A 170 7.19 3.27 -10.59
CA ASP A 170 7.52 2.43 -11.73
C ASP A 170 6.67 1.15 -11.75
N ILE A 171 6.45 0.62 -12.95
CA ILE A 171 5.92 -0.73 -13.19
C ILE A 171 7.13 -1.66 -13.33
N LEU A 172 7.25 -2.63 -12.45
CA LEU A 172 8.27 -3.68 -12.48
C LEU A 172 7.62 -4.99 -12.87
N ARG A 173 8.05 -5.59 -13.96
CA ARG A 173 7.51 -6.84 -14.46
C ARG A 173 8.44 -8.00 -14.19
N VAL A 174 7.87 -9.05 -13.58
CA VAL A 174 8.57 -10.27 -13.18
C VAL A 174 7.95 -11.46 -13.94
N PRO A 175 8.73 -12.36 -14.55
CA PRO A 175 8.18 -13.48 -15.31
C PRO A 175 7.66 -14.60 -14.40
N PHE A 176 6.67 -15.36 -14.86
CA PHE A 176 6.40 -16.69 -14.31
C PHE A 176 7.46 -17.67 -14.80
N ARG A 177 8.10 -18.37 -13.87
CA ARG A 177 9.12 -19.38 -14.18
C ARG A 177 8.58 -20.81 -14.13
N THR A 178 9.15 -21.64 -14.99
CA THR A 178 8.99 -23.09 -15.00
C THR A 178 10.37 -23.74 -15.01
N GLU A 179 10.41 -25.04 -14.82
CA GLU A 179 11.67 -25.82 -14.98
C GLU A 179 12.28 -25.69 -16.39
N LYS A 180 11.47 -25.40 -17.40
CA LYS A 180 11.87 -25.26 -18.81
C LYS A 180 12.15 -23.83 -19.27
N GLY A 181 12.09 -22.85 -18.35
CA GLY A 181 12.27 -21.45 -18.64
C GLY A 181 11.12 -20.59 -18.14
N ILE A 182 10.82 -19.49 -18.84
CA ILE A 182 9.76 -18.55 -18.47
C ILE A 182 8.51 -18.73 -19.32
N VAL A 183 7.34 -18.43 -18.73
CA VAL A 183 6.07 -18.38 -19.47
C VAL A 183 5.99 -17.06 -20.21
N ARG A 184 6.18 -17.11 -21.54
CA ARG A 184 6.38 -15.93 -22.38
C ARG A 184 5.10 -15.24 -22.82
N LYS A 185 4.01 -16.03 -22.91
CA LYS A 185 2.69 -15.57 -23.42
C LYS A 185 1.71 -15.39 -22.28
N TRP A 186 0.67 -14.63 -22.54
CA TRP A 186 -0.46 -14.55 -21.64
C TRP A 186 -1.06 -15.96 -21.39
N ILE A 187 -1.46 -16.21 -20.15
CA ILE A 187 -2.30 -17.32 -19.73
C ILE A 187 -3.46 -16.74 -18.93
N SER A 188 -4.59 -17.46 -18.91
CA SER A 188 -5.77 -17.02 -18.20
C SER A 188 -5.49 -16.88 -16.69
N ARG A 189 -6.16 -15.92 -16.04
CA ARG A 189 -6.12 -15.75 -14.58
C ARG A 189 -6.49 -17.02 -13.80
N PHE A 190 -7.19 -17.95 -14.43
CA PHE A 190 -7.53 -19.23 -13.84
C PHE A 190 -6.37 -20.25 -13.86
N GLU A 191 -5.33 -19.99 -14.63
CA GLU A 191 -4.17 -20.87 -14.82
C GLU A 191 -2.91 -20.34 -14.13
N VAL A 192 -2.96 -19.23 -13.41
CA VAL A 192 -1.78 -18.60 -12.77
C VAL A 192 -1.31 -19.32 -11.50
N TRP A 193 -2.19 -20.06 -10.85
CA TRP A 193 -2.00 -20.63 -9.52
C TRP A 193 -0.70 -21.44 -9.33
N PRO A 194 -0.28 -22.32 -10.26
CA PRO A 194 0.94 -23.10 -10.10
C PRO A 194 2.24 -22.27 -10.09
N TYR A 195 2.17 -21.01 -10.51
CA TYR A 195 3.35 -20.16 -10.63
C TYR A 195 3.53 -19.18 -9.46
N LEU A 196 2.49 -18.94 -8.66
CA LEU A 196 2.44 -17.82 -7.72
C LEU A 196 3.45 -17.96 -6.57
N GLU A 197 3.75 -19.16 -6.12
CA GLU A 197 4.75 -19.40 -5.07
C GLU A 197 6.16 -19.01 -5.56
N THR A 198 6.60 -19.59 -6.69
CA THR A 198 7.89 -19.27 -7.30
C THR A 198 7.97 -17.78 -7.70
N TYR A 199 6.86 -17.24 -8.21
CA TYR A 199 6.75 -15.82 -8.53
C TYR A 199 6.97 -14.94 -7.32
N THR A 200 6.43 -15.32 -6.16
CA THR A 200 6.64 -14.58 -4.90
C THR A 200 8.12 -14.51 -4.53
N GLU A 201 8.86 -15.60 -4.69
CA GLU A 201 10.32 -15.63 -4.45
C GLU A 201 11.07 -14.68 -5.38
N ASP A 202 10.74 -14.71 -6.67
CA ASP A 202 11.35 -13.84 -7.68
C ASP A 202 11.01 -12.38 -7.42
N VAL A 203 9.76 -12.09 -7.08
CA VAL A 203 9.29 -10.74 -6.72
C VAL A 203 10.04 -10.22 -5.50
N ALA A 204 10.21 -11.02 -4.45
CA ALA A 204 10.97 -10.63 -3.27
C ALA A 204 12.40 -10.22 -3.62
N HIS A 205 13.06 -10.98 -4.50
CA HIS A 205 14.41 -10.67 -4.97
C HIS A 205 14.47 -9.36 -5.78
N GLU A 206 13.57 -9.19 -6.74
CA GLU A 206 13.51 -8.02 -7.60
C GLU A 206 13.15 -6.73 -6.82
N ILE A 207 12.22 -6.82 -5.86
CA ILE A 207 11.88 -5.69 -4.97
C ILE A 207 13.10 -5.28 -4.14
N SER A 208 13.78 -6.24 -3.50
CA SER A 208 14.97 -5.97 -2.70
C SER A 208 16.06 -5.26 -3.49
N LYS A 209 16.21 -5.63 -4.76
CA LYS A 209 17.18 -5.02 -5.68
C LYS A 209 16.79 -3.60 -6.08
N GLU A 210 15.51 -3.35 -6.40
CA GLU A 210 15.03 -2.04 -6.83
C GLU A 210 14.91 -1.03 -5.67
N LEU A 211 14.47 -1.48 -4.49
CA LEU A 211 14.31 -0.63 -3.30
C LEU A 211 15.60 -0.54 -2.47
N GLN A 212 16.59 -1.39 -2.72
CA GLN A 212 17.79 -1.58 -1.88
C GLN A 212 17.42 -1.88 -0.41
N GLY A 213 16.29 -2.57 -0.23
CA GLY A 213 15.71 -2.90 1.06
C GLY A 213 14.34 -3.58 0.92
N LYS A 214 13.53 -3.47 1.96
CA LYS A 214 12.16 -3.96 1.97
C LYS A 214 11.15 -2.81 1.87
N PRO A 215 9.92 -3.06 1.35
CA PRO A 215 8.86 -2.05 1.39
C PRO A 215 8.35 -1.82 2.82
N ASP A 216 7.65 -0.71 3.01
CA ASP A 216 6.94 -0.39 4.26
C ASP A 216 5.50 -0.91 4.22
N LEU A 217 4.92 -1.00 3.01
CA LEU A 217 3.56 -1.44 2.77
C LEU A 217 3.46 -2.26 1.48
N ILE A 218 2.73 -3.37 1.54
CA ILE A 218 2.38 -4.20 0.38
C ILE A 218 0.87 -4.15 0.18
N ILE A 219 0.42 -3.81 -1.03
CA ILE A 219 -0.99 -3.79 -1.43
C ILE A 219 -1.21 -4.88 -2.46
N GLY A 220 -2.05 -5.86 -2.14
CA GLY A 220 -2.49 -6.88 -3.08
C GLY A 220 -3.78 -6.46 -3.78
N ASN A 221 -3.90 -6.81 -5.05
CA ASN A 221 -5.07 -6.56 -5.86
C ASN A 221 -5.57 -7.87 -6.46
N TYR A 222 -6.88 -8.14 -6.33
CA TYR A 222 -7.55 -9.34 -6.76
C TYR A 222 -7.00 -10.62 -6.06
N SER A 223 -7.58 -11.78 -6.30
CA SER A 223 -7.27 -13.02 -5.57
C SER A 223 -5.81 -13.44 -5.69
N ASP A 224 -5.26 -13.42 -6.90
CA ASP A 224 -3.87 -13.80 -7.19
C ASP A 224 -2.85 -12.78 -6.67
N GLY A 225 -3.13 -11.49 -6.81
CA GLY A 225 -2.28 -10.44 -6.25
C GLY A 225 -2.32 -10.43 -4.72
N ASN A 226 -3.49 -10.70 -4.13
CA ASN A 226 -3.66 -10.74 -2.68
C ASN A 226 -2.94 -11.93 -2.04
N ILE A 227 -2.96 -13.13 -2.65
CA ILE A 227 -2.21 -14.27 -2.12
C ILE A 227 -0.70 -14.07 -2.22
N VAL A 228 -0.21 -13.52 -3.34
CA VAL A 228 1.21 -13.15 -3.47
C VAL A 228 1.60 -12.09 -2.44
N ALA A 229 0.74 -11.10 -2.20
CA ALA A 229 0.96 -10.09 -1.16
C ALA A 229 1.07 -10.70 0.23
N SER A 230 0.20 -11.66 0.57
CA SER A 230 0.23 -12.37 1.86
C SER A 230 1.52 -13.17 2.05
N LEU A 231 1.93 -13.93 1.04
CA LEU A 231 3.18 -14.71 1.09
C LEU A 231 4.40 -13.78 1.21
N LEU A 232 4.41 -12.70 0.44
CA LEU A 232 5.50 -11.73 0.44
C LEU A 232 5.58 -10.94 1.76
N ALA A 233 4.44 -10.49 2.28
CA ALA A 233 4.35 -9.75 3.54
C ALA A 233 4.82 -10.60 4.72
N HIS A 234 4.39 -11.88 4.77
CA HIS A 234 4.87 -12.84 5.77
C HIS A 234 6.38 -13.04 5.69
N LYS A 235 6.91 -13.25 4.48
CA LYS A 235 8.34 -13.46 4.23
C LYS A 235 9.19 -12.26 4.65
N LEU A 236 8.74 -11.04 4.36
CA LEU A 236 9.50 -9.80 4.60
C LEU A 236 9.21 -9.16 5.95
N GLY A 237 8.18 -9.60 6.68
CA GLY A 237 7.72 -8.97 7.92
C GLY A 237 7.23 -7.54 7.67
N VAL A 238 6.29 -7.35 6.73
CA VAL A 238 5.81 -6.06 6.25
C VAL A 238 4.28 -6.00 6.36
N THR A 239 3.75 -4.82 6.62
CA THR A 239 2.31 -4.55 6.64
C THR A 239 1.67 -4.82 5.28
N GLN A 240 0.53 -5.51 5.30
CA GLN A 240 -0.23 -5.88 4.11
C GLN A 240 -1.62 -5.25 4.07
N CYS A 241 -1.99 -4.77 2.89
CA CYS A 241 -3.36 -4.37 2.55
C CYS A 241 -3.92 -5.29 1.46
N THR A 242 -5.19 -5.65 1.57
CA THR A 242 -5.93 -6.43 0.57
C THR A 242 -7.01 -5.58 -0.09
N ILE A 243 -7.05 -5.59 -1.43
CA ILE A 243 -8.13 -5.02 -2.25
C ILE A 243 -8.68 -6.14 -3.13
N ALA A 244 -9.92 -6.55 -2.92
CA ALA A 244 -10.46 -7.72 -3.63
C ALA A 244 -10.92 -7.40 -5.05
N HIS A 245 -11.40 -6.19 -5.33
CA HIS A 245 -12.07 -5.75 -6.57
C HIS A 245 -13.35 -6.52 -6.87
N ALA A 246 -13.28 -7.85 -6.89
CA ALA A 246 -14.41 -8.74 -7.05
C ALA A 246 -14.14 -10.06 -6.33
N LEU A 247 -15.14 -10.57 -5.62
CA LEU A 247 -15.11 -11.86 -4.95
C LEU A 247 -15.96 -12.85 -5.74
N GLU A 248 -15.32 -13.76 -6.44
CA GLU A 248 -16.00 -14.70 -7.34
C GLU A 248 -16.96 -15.63 -6.60
N LYS A 249 -16.66 -16.03 -5.36
CA LYS A 249 -17.54 -16.87 -4.54
C LYS A 249 -18.93 -16.24 -4.35
N THR A 250 -18.98 -14.94 -4.14
CA THR A 250 -20.23 -14.21 -3.89
C THR A 250 -20.88 -13.68 -5.15
N LYS A 251 -20.18 -13.70 -6.27
CA LYS A 251 -20.69 -13.27 -7.58
C LYS A 251 -21.76 -14.21 -8.17
N TYR A 252 -21.72 -15.50 -7.79
CA TYR A 252 -22.56 -16.54 -8.40
C TYR A 252 -23.48 -17.30 -7.43
N PRO A 253 -23.87 -16.78 -6.24
CA PRO A 253 -24.69 -17.55 -5.29
C PRO A 253 -26.06 -17.96 -5.86
N ASP A 254 -26.65 -17.09 -6.67
CA ASP A 254 -27.99 -17.27 -7.26
C ASP A 254 -27.93 -17.46 -8.78
N SER A 255 -26.78 -17.80 -9.35
CA SER A 255 -26.64 -18.03 -10.78
C SER A 255 -26.85 -19.51 -11.15
N ASP A 256 -27.22 -19.77 -12.41
CA ASP A 256 -27.29 -21.11 -12.98
C ASP A 256 -25.90 -21.77 -13.10
N ILE A 257 -24.84 -21.06 -12.73
CA ILE A 257 -23.48 -21.57 -12.77
C ILE A 257 -23.20 -22.39 -11.52
N TYR A 258 -23.22 -23.68 -11.68
CA TYR A 258 -22.76 -24.60 -10.65
C TYR A 258 -21.22 -24.76 -10.74
N TRP A 259 -20.50 -23.91 -10.03
CA TRP A 259 -19.02 -23.76 -10.10
C TRP A 259 -18.24 -25.08 -9.92
N LYS A 260 -18.75 -26.02 -9.11
CA LYS A 260 -18.10 -27.35 -8.90
C LYS A 260 -18.00 -28.16 -10.19
N LYS A 261 -18.94 -28.02 -11.12
CA LYS A 261 -18.87 -28.68 -12.43
C LYS A 261 -17.84 -28.05 -13.38
N LEU A 262 -17.37 -26.85 -13.04
CA LEU A 262 -16.45 -26.06 -13.83
C LEU A 262 -15.07 -25.96 -13.17
N GLU A 263 -14.86 -26.65 -12.05
CA GLU A 263 -13.65 -26.62 -11.25
C GLU A 263 -12.39 -26.96 -12.06
N ASP A 264 -12.44 -28.03 -12.86
CA ASP A 264 -11.29 -28.47 -13.67
C ASP A 264 -10.84 -27.42 -14.70
N LYS A 265 -11.73 -26.50 -15.08
CA LYS A 265 -11.46 -25.46 -16.07
C LYS A 265 -11.07 -24.13 -15.43
N TYR A 266 -11.72 -23.75 -14.35
CA TYR A 266 -11.63 -22.39 -13.79
C TYR A 266 -10.95 -22.35 -12.42
N HIS A 267 -10.68 -23.48 -11.78
CA HIS A 267 -9.99 -23.59 -10.49
C HIS A 267 -10.58 -22.65 -9.40
N PHE A 268 -11.90 -22.60 -9.30
CA PHE A 268 -12.61 -21.76 -8.33
C PHE A 268 -12.20 -22.03 -6.89
N SER A 269 -11.90 -23.27 -6.55
CA SER A 269 -11.44 -23.64 -5.21
C SER A 269 -10.11 -22.98 -4.86
N CYS A 270 -9.17 -22.87 -5.81
CA CYS A 270 -7.92 -22.14 -5.62
C CYS A 270 -8.19 -20.66 -5.34
N GLN A 271 -9.06 -20.05 -6.13
CA GLN A 271 -9.41 -18.63 -5.98
C GLN A 271 -10.11 -18.36 -4.63
N PHE A 272 -11.11 -19.17 -4.26
CA PHE A 272 -11.81 -19.03 -2.98
C PHE A 272 -10.87 -19.22 -1.79
N THR A 273 -9.94 -20.15 -1.88
CA THR A 273 -8.93 -20.40 -0.83
C THR A 273 -7.95 -19.22 -0.74
N ALA A 274 -7.51 -18.68 -1.87
CA ALA A 274 -6.64 -17.51 -1.91
C ALA A 274 -7.30 -16.29 -1.27
N ASP A 275 -8.57 -16.02 -1.61
CA ASP A 275 -9.33 -14.92 -1.01
C ASP A 275 -9.50 -15.11 0.49
N LEU A 276 -9.89 -16.31 0.92
CA LEU A 276 -10.06 -16.65 2.34
C LEU A 276 -8.74 -16.47 3.11
N PHE A 277 -7.64 -16.97 2.56
CA PHE A 277 -6.33 -16.83 3.19
C PHE A 277 -5.90 -15.36 3.28
N ALA A 278 -5.93 -14.64 2.17
CA ALA A 278 -5.50 -13.25 2.11
C ALA A 278 -6.31 -12.36 3.06
N MET A 279 -7.64 -12.49 3.07
CA MET A 279 -8.52 -11.68 3.91
C MET A 279 -8.37 -11.93 5.40
N ASN A 280 -7.99 -13.15 5.80
CA ASN A 280 -7.79 -13.47 7.22
C ASN A 280 -6.36 -13.21 7.73
N HIS A 281 -5.40 -12.96 6.84
CA HIS A 281 -4.00 -12.69 7.21
C HIS A 281 -3.54 -11.26 6.92
N THR A 282 -4.34 -10.47 6.21
CA THR A 282 -4.03 -9.06 5.94
C THR A 282 -4.16 -8.21 7.20
N ASP A 283 -3.39 -7.15 7.30
CA ASP A 283 -3.50 -6.19 8.41
C ASP A 283 -4.75 -5.32 8.25
N PHE A 284 -5.11 -4.97 7.01
CA PHE A 284 -6.35 -4.26 6.73
C PHE A 284 -6.85 -4.49 5.29
N ILE A 285 -8.11 -4.19 5.07
CA ILE A 285 -8.82 -4.35 3.80
C ILE A 285 -9.34 -3.00 3.33
N ILE A 286 -9.18 -2.69 2.05
CA ILE A 286 -9.81 -1.53 1.40
C ILE A 286 -10.94 -2.02 0.51
N THR A 287 -12.10 -1.40 0.64
CA THR A 287 -13.30 -1.68 -0.15
C THR A 287 -13.95 -0.40 -0.65
N SER A 288 -14.71 -0.49 -1.74
CA SER A 288 -15.37 0.66 -2.36
C SER A 288 -16.79 0.90 -1.87
N THR A 289 -17.52 -0.15 -1.47
CA THR A 289 -18.93 -0.07 -1.09
C THR A 289 -19.26 -0.77 0.21
N PHE A 290 -20.36 -0.35 0.87
CA PHE A 290 -20.86 -1.04 2.05
C PHE A 290 -21.43 -2.42 1.75
N GLN A 291 -21.96 -2.64 0.56
CA GLN A 291 -22.49 -3.95 0.14
C GLN A 291 -21.38 -5.00 0.04
N GLU A 292 -20.15 -4.59 -0.23
CA GLU A 292 -19.01 -5.51 -0.17
C GLU A 292 -18.73 -5.97 1.26
N ILE A 293 -18.92 -5.09 2.25
CA ILE A 293 -18.62 -5.36 3.66
C ILE A 293 -19.76 -6.15 4.31
N ALA A 294 -20.88 -5.48 4.47
CA ALA A 294 -22.06 -5.97 5.16
C ALA A 294 -23.15 -6.19 4.12
N GLY A 295 -23.69 -7.39 4.08
CA GLY A 295 -24.81 -7.70 3.21
C GLY A 295 -26.06 -6.87 3.49
N SER A 296 -27.17 -7.34 3.04
CA SER A 296 -28.48 -6.83 3.34
C SER A 296 -29.17 -7.72 4.40
N LYS A 297 -30.42 -7.39 4.75
CA LYS A 297 -31.23 -8.23 5.63
C LYS A 297 -31.33 -9.70 5.18
N ASP A 298 -31.25 -9.92 3.87
CA ASP A 298 -31.49 -11.24 3.25
C ASP A 298 -30.23 -11.83 2.60
N THR A 299 -29.11 -11.12 2.61
CA THR A 299 -27.84 -11.57 1.99
C THR A 299 -26.63 -11.24 2.86
N VAL A 300 -25.73 -12.20 3.00
CA VAL A 300 -24.43 -12.00 3.69
C VAL A 300 -23.54 -11.09 2.84
N GLY A 301 -22.81 -10.20 3.49
CA GLY A 301 -21.82 -9.35 2.81
C GLY A 301 -20.73 -10.17 2.13
N GLN A 302 -20.20 -9.64 1.04
CA GLN A 302 -19.17 -10.35 0.29
C GLN A 302 -17.96 -10.68 1.14
N TYR A 303 -17.44 -9.69 1.87
CA TYR A 303 -16.28 -9.88 2.75
C TYR A 303 -16.61 -10.77 3.95
N GLU A 304 -17.78 -10.66 4.54
CA GLU A 304 -18.23 -11.51 5.66
C GLU A 304 -18.24 -12.99 5.30
N SER A 305 -18.52 -13.34 4.05
CA SER A 305 -18.54 -14.74 3.60
C SER A 305 -17.16 -15.38 3.52
N HIS A 306 -16.08 -14.57 3.55
CA HIS A 306 -14.68 -15.03 3.47
C HIS A 306 -13.93 -14.94 4.80
N THR A 307 -14.42 -14.16 5.77
CA THR A 307 -13.77 -14.03 7.07
C THR A 307 -14.34 -15.06 8.04
N ALA A 308 -13.48 -15.92 8.58
CA ALA A 308 -13.92 -16.99 9.46
C ALA A 308 -14.10 -16.54 10.91
N PHE A 309 -13.27 -15.63 11.43
CA PHE A 309 -13.22 -15.32 12.86
C PHE A 309 -13.03 -13.85 13.22
N THR A 310 -12.22 -13.12 12.48
CA THR A 310 -11.93 -11.69 12.73
C THR A 310 -11.92 -10.95 11.42
N LEU A 311 -12.62 -9.83 11.37
CA LEU A 311 -12.40 -8.86 10.32
C LEU A 311 -11.15 -8.05 10.70
N PRO A 312 -10.10 -8.06 9.89
CA PRO A 312 -9.02 -7.09 10.04
C PRO A 312 -9.57 -5.67 9.86
N GLY A 313 -8.78 -4.65 10.11
CA GLY A 313 -9.19 -3.27 9.87
C GLY A 313 -9.81 -3.12 8.48
N LEU A 314 -11.08 -2.72 8.42
CA LEU A 314 -11.85 -2.61 7.20
C LEU A 314 -12.12 -1.14 6.90
N TYR A 315 -11.61 -0.65 5.77
CA TYR A 315 -11.67 0.75 5.40
C TYR A 315 -12.40 0.93 4.07
N ARG A 316 -13.45 1.74 4.10
CA ARG A 316 -14.14 2.16 2.88
C ARG A 316 -13.42 3.35 2.25
N VAL A 317 -12.99 3.19 1.01
CA VAL A 317 -12.49 4.28 0.17
C VAL A 317 -13.49 4.51 -0.96
N VAL A 318 -14.04 5.72 -1.00
CA VAL A 318 -14.97 6.11 -2.07
C VAL A 318 -14.14 6.46 -3.31
N HIS A 319 -14.44 5.82 -4.43
CA HIS A 319 -13.86 6.21 -5.70
C HIS A 319 -14.41 7.56 -6.12
N GLY A 320 -13.52 8.53 -6.35
CA GLY A 320 -13.85 9.74 -7.08
C GLY A 320 -13.71 9.48 -8.59
N ILE A 321 -14.57 10.09 -9.38
CA ILE A 321 -14.33 10.30 -10.80
C ILE A 321 -13.98 11.78 -10.91
N ASP A 322 -12.75 12.08 -11.29
CA ASP A 322 -12.34 13.43 -11.68
C ASP A 322 -12.79 13.72 -13.10
#